data_f692d96c5b62618074c9db20b27f3993
#
_entry.id   f692d96c5b62618074c9db20b27f3993
#
_cell.length_a   1.000
_cell.length_b   1.000
_cell.length_c   1.000
_cell.angle_alpha   90.00
_cell.angle_beta   90.00
_cell.angle_gamma   90.00
#
_symmetry.space_group_name_H-M   'P 1'
#
loop_
_entity.id
_entity.type
_entity.pdbx_description
1 polymer ?
#
loop_
_entity_poly.entity_id
_entity_poly.type
_entity_poly.pdbx_seq_one_letter_code
_entity_poly.pdbx_strand_id
1 'polypeptide(L)'
;DAKLAPYFEAGVSLVVVSAPVKDGPAVNICYGVNHADYDPARHRIVTAASCTTNCLAPVVKVLHEAIGIRHGSITTIHDVTNTQTMVDRPAKDLRRARSALNSLIPTTTGSATAITLIYPELTGRLDGHAVRVPLLNASLTDCVFEMVRETSVEEVNALFQAAADGLLAGILGYETRPLVSADYTNDTRSAIVDAPSTMVTGGTQVKVYAWYDNEMGYAHRLVDVALMVGADP
;
A
#
# COMPACT_ATOMS: atom_id res chain seq x y z
N ASP A 1 -15.47 1.10 16.24
CA ASP A 1 -16.62 2.03 16.40
C ASP A 1 -16.74 2.57 17.81
N ALA A 2 -16.61 1.76 18.88
CA ALA A 2 -16.73 2.24 20.26
C ALA A 2 -15.75 3.38 20.62
N LYS A 3 -14.57 3.41 20.00
CA LYS A 3 -13.58 4.48 20.19
C LYS A 3 -13.95 5.79 19.49
N LEU A 4 -14.78 5.71 18.46
CA LEU A 4 -15.20 6.87 17.66
C LEU A 4 -16.55 7.44 18.11
N ALA A 5 -17.33 6.68 18.88
CA ALA A 5 -18.63 7.11 19.39
C ALA A 5 -18.59 8.50 20.07
N PRO A 6 -17.61 8.82 20.96
CA PRO A 6 -17.56 10.12 21.60
C PRO A 6 -17.44 11.32 20.64
N TYR A 7 -16.79 11.13 19.49
CA TYR A 7 -16.69 12.20 18.47
C TYR A 7 -18.07 12.49 17.85
N PHE A 8 -18.81 11.44 17.52
CA PHE A 8 -20.16 11.58 16.96
C PHE A 8 -21.15 12.15 17.97
N GLU A 9 -21.05 11.75 19.24
CA GLU A 9 -21.85 12.32 20.34
C GLU A 9 -21.54 13.81 20.54
N ALA A 10 -20.33 14.24 20.29
CA ALA A 10 -19.91 15.65 20.32
C ALA A 10 -20.33 16.45 19.07
N GLY A 11 -21.03 15.83 18.11
CA GLY A 11 -21.55 16.50 16.91
C GLY A 11 -20.65 16.45 15.69
N VAL A 12 -19.55 15.65 15.71
CA VAL A 12 -18.72 15.44 14.54
C VAL A 12 -19.50 14.64 13.49
N SER A 13 -19.58 15.14 12.27
CA SER A 13 -20.35 14.50 11.19
C SER A 13 -19.58 13.36 10.52
N LEU A 14 -18.24 13.50 10.37
CA LEU A 14 -17.36 12.56 9.69
C LEU A 14 -16.03 12.46 10.42
N VAL A 15 -15.44 11.27 10.46
CA VAL A 15 -14.11 11.02 11.03
C VAL A 15 -13.19 10.39 9.97
N VAL A 16 -12.03 11.00 9.75
CA VAL A 16 -10.97 10.41 8.94
C VAL A 16 -9.96 9.74 9.87
N VAL A 17 -9.76 8.41 9.68
CA VAL A 17 -8.90 7.59 10.54
C VAL A 17 -7.57 7.34 9.83
N SER A 18 -6.46 7.66 10.50
CA SER A 18 -5.10 7.42 9.98
C SER A 18 -4.60 5.99 10.19
N ALA A 19 -5.48 5.01 10.01
CA ALA A 19 -5.17 3.58 10.10
C ALA A 19 -6.27 2.77 9.39
N PRO A 20 -5.98 1.58 8.86
CA PRO A 20 -7.01 0.74 8.27
C PRO A 20 -8.00 0.26 9.34
N VAL A 21 -9.28 0.30 9.01
CA VAL A 21 -10.35 -0.27 9.83
C VAL A 21 -10.80 -1.58 9.19
N LYS A 22 -10.69 -2.68 9.96
CA LYS A 22 -10.97 -4.03 9.45
C LYS A 22 -12.46 -4.39 9.48
N ASP A 23 -13.16 -3.90 10.49
CA ASP A 23 -14.54 -4.29 10.78
C ASP A 23 -15.40 -3.04 10.95
N GLY A 24 -16.68 -3.12 10.52
CA GLY A 24 -17.63 -2.05 10.68
C GLY A 24 -17.90 -1.22 9.43
N PRO A 25 -18.57 -0.07 9.55
CA PRO A 25 -19.06 0.73 8.42
C PRO A 25 -18.00 1.67 7.81
N ALA A 26 -16.73 1.50 8.14
CA ALA A 26 -15.67 2.33 7.60
C ALA A 26 -15.33 1.96 6.16
N VAL A 27 -15.14 2.96 5.30
CA VAL A 27 -14.56 2.76 3.97
C VAL A 27 -13.06 3.03 4.00
N ASN A 28 -12.27 2.06 3.49
CA ASN A 28 -10.82 2.20 3.37
C ASN A 28 -10.51 2.67 1.95
N ILE A 29 -9.99 3.89 1.83
CA ILE A 29 -9.69 4.56 0.56
C ILE A 29 -8.19 4.54 0.28
N CYS A 30 -7.84 3.99 -0.87
CA CYS A 30 -6.55 4.21 -1.54
C CYS A 30 -6.78 5.26 -2.62
N TYR A 31 -6.43 6.51 -2.33
CA TYR A 31 -6.70 7.62 -3.24
C TYR A 31 -6.03 7.40 -4.61
N GLY A 32 -6.77 7.71 -5.68
CA GLY A 32 -6.37 7.38 -7.06
C GLY A 32 -6.79 5.98 -7.52
N VAL A 33 -7.10 5.06 -6.61
CA VAL A 33 -7.48 3.68 -6.93
C VAL A 33 -8.97 3.42 -6.73
N ASN A 34 -9.47 3.60 -5.52
CA ASN A 34 -10.87 3.33 -5.18
C ASN A 34 -11.57 4.53 -4.49
N HIS A 35 -11.10 5.75 -4.69
CA HIS A 35 -11.70 6.93 -4.06
C HIS A 35 -13.16 7.17 -4.47
N ALA A 36 -13.57 6.65 -5.62
CA ALA A 36 -14.96 6.67 -6.08
C ALA A 36 -15.92 5.78 -5.24
N ASP A 37 -15.39 4.92 -4.36
CA ASP A 37 -16.21 4.11 -3.44
C ASP A 37 -16.75 4.93 -2.27
N TYR A 38 -16.24 6.15 -2.08
CA TYR A 38 -16.76 7.05 -1.07
C TYR A 38 -18.16 7.55 -1.45
N ASP A 39 -19.09 7.39 -0.52
CA ASP A 39 -20.46 7.86 -0.62
C ASP A 39 -20.76 8.69 0.65
N PRO A 40 -20.93 10.03 0.54
CA PRO A 40 -21.15 10.90 1.69
C PRO A 40 -22.46 10.61 2.43
N ALA A 41 -23.45 10.01 1.75
CA ALA A 41 -24.71 9.64 2.38
C ALA A 41 -24.59 8.39 3.28
N ARG A 42 -23.54 7.58 3.09
CA ARG A 42 -23.36 6.27 3.76
C ARG A 42 -22.15 6.23 4.68
N HIS A 43 -21.07 6.94 4.33
CA HIS A 43 -19.78 6.77 4.99
C HIS A 43 -19.47 7.94 5.92
N ARG A 44 -19.60 7.70 7.22
CA ARG A 44 -19.21 8.65 8.28
C ARG A 44 -17.82 8.38 8.87
N ILE A 45 -17.24 7.23 8.52
CA ILE A 45 -15.90 6.82 8.91
C ILE A 45 -15.13 6.48 7.64
N VAL A 46 -14.10 7.24 7.35
CA VAL A 46 -13.23 7.07 6.18
C VAL A 46 -11.81 6.85 6.64
N THR A 47 -11.05 6.00 5.98
CA THR A 47 -9.64 5.80 6.28
C THR A 47 -8.80 5.95 5.02
N ALA A 48 -7.55 6.37 5.17
CA ALA A 48 -6.56 6.34 4.09
C ALA A 48 -5.84 4.97 4.02
N ALA A 49 -6.49 3.88 4.48
CA ALA A 49 -5.93 2.53 4.53
C ALA A 49 -4.58 2.49 5.28
N SER A 50 -3.55 1.83 4.73
CA SER A 50 -2.19 1.81 5.26
C SER A 50 -1.17 2.24 4.22
N CYS A 51 0.03 2.63 4.65
CA CYS A 51 1.12 3.01 3.74
C CYS A 51 1.45 1.92 2.72
N THR A 52 1.59 0.67 3.17
CA THR A 52 1.86 -0.48 2.28
C THR A 52 0.67 -0.77 1.36
N THR A 53 -0.57 -0.62 1.82
CA THR A 53 -1.75 -0.79 0.95
C THR A 53 -1.80 0.29 -0.12
N ASN A 54 -1.47 1.54 0.22
CA ASN A 54 -1.37 2.64 -0.75
C ASN A 54 -0.24 2.40 -1.78
N CYS A 55 0.86 1.77 -1.38
CA CYS A 55 1.91 1.36 -2.33
C CYS A 55 1.42 0.23 -3.25
N LEU A 56 0.78 -0.79 -2.69
CA LEU A 56 0.37 -1.98 -3.44
C LEU A 56 -0.80 -1.72 -4.38
N ALA A 57 -1.78 -0.91 -3.97
CA ALA A 57 -3.02 -0.70 -4.70
C ALA A 57 -2.83 -0.18 -6.13
N PRO A 58 -2.01 0.87 -6.41
CA PRO A 58 -1.77 1.32 -7.78
C PRO A 58 -1.01 0.29 -8.62
N VAL A 59 -0.12 -0.50 -8.02
CA VAL A 59 0.59 -1.58 -8.71
C VAL A 59 -0.38 -2.66 -9.17
N VAL A 60 -1.26 -3.11 -8.25
CA VAL A 60 -2.31 -4.10 -8.57
C VAL A 60 -3.28 -3.53 -9.59
N LYS A 61 -3.73 -2.29 -9.44
CA LYS A 61 -4.64 -1.64 -10.41
C LYS A 61 -4.11 -1.73 -11.82
N VAL A 62 -2.88 -1.28 -12.05
CA VAL A 62 -2.28 -1.25 -13.39
C VAL A 62 -2.19 -2.66 -13.98
N LEU A 63 -1.66 -3.62 -13.24
CA LEU A 63 -1.45 -4.97 -13.74
C LEU A 63 -2.75 -5.77 -13.85
N HIS A 64 -3.64 -5.66 -12.86
CA HIS A 64 -4.87 -6.44 -12.84
C HIS A 64 -5.87 -5.97 -13.91
N GLU A 65 -6.03 -4.66 -14.07
CA GLU A 65 -6.96 -4.11 -15.06
C GLU A 65 -6.45 -4.28 -16.51
N ALA A 66 -5.12 -4.28 -16.74
CA ALA A 66 -4.58 -4.38 -18.09
C ALA A 66 -4.31 -5.83 -18.54
N ILE A 67 -3.82 -6.69 -17.66
CA ILE A 67 -3.38 -8.05 -18.00
C ILE A 67 -4.20 -9.11 -17.25
N GLY A 68 -4.64 -8.81 -16.02
CA GLY A 68 -5.28 -9.73 -15.10
C GLY A 68 -4.27 -10.49 -14.23
N ILE A 69 -4.46 -10.42 -12.91
CA ILE A 69 -3.70 -11.20 -11.93
C ILE A 69 -4.48 -12.47 -11.61
N ARG A 70 -3.85 -13.63 -11.79
CA ARG A 70 -4.41 -14.93 -11.42
C ARG A 70 -4.25 -15.21 -9.94
N HIS A 71 -3.06 -15.03 -9.42
CA HIS A 71 -2.67 -15.07 -8.01
C HIS A 71 -1.30 -14.45 -7.81
N GLY A 72 -0.90 -14.25 -6.57
CA GLY A 72 0.42 -13.72 -6.27
C GLY A 72 0.75 -13.66 -4.80
N SER A 73 1.98 -13.28 -4.53
CA SER A 73 2.46 -13.01 -3.19
C SER A 73 3.25 -11.71 -3.15
N ILE A 74 3.18 -11.05 -2.01
CA ILE A 74 3.95 -9.83 -1.79
C ILE A 74 4.82 -9.95 -0.54
N THR A 75 5.99 -9.32 -0.60
CA THR A 75 6.81 -9.12 0.59
C THR A 75 7.16 -7.65 0.69
N THR A 76 6.73 -6.98 1.76
CA THR A 76 7.22 -5.63 2.01
C THR A 76 8.44 -5.67 2.91
N ILE A 77 9.57 -5.17 2.39
CA ILE A 77 10.78 -4.88 3.15
C ILE A 77 10.56 -3.48 3.74
N HIS A 78 10.20 -3.46 5.02
CA HIS A 78 9.62 -2.27 5.65
C HIS A 78 10.55 -1.73 6.72
N ASP A 79 10.72 -0.43 6.77
CA ASP A 79 11.42 0.25 7.85
C ASP A 79 10.80 -0.04 9.22
N VAL A 80 11.49 0.39 10.28
CA VAL A 80 10.96 0.29 11.64
C VAL A 80 9.86 1.31 11.86
N THR A 81 8.85 0.92 12.65
CA THR A 81 7.78 1.82 13.10
C THR A 81 7.65 1.71 14.62
N ASN A 82 6.73 2.45 15.21
CA ASN A 82 6.45 2.39 16.66
C ASN A 82 5.98 1.00 17.14
N THR A 83 5.71 0.06 16.24
CA THR A 83 5.36 -1.33 16.58
C THR A 83 6.57 -2.22 16.82
N GLN A 84 7.76 -1.77 16.44
CA GLN A 84 9.02 -2.42 16.76
C GLN A 84 9.57 -1.91 18.11
N THR A 85 10.45 -2.71 18.70
CA THR A 85 11.17 -2.34 19.94
C THR A 85 12.64 -2.08 19.65
N MET A 86 13.23 -1.11 20.34
CA MET A 86 14.66 -0.80 20.22
C MET A 86 15.51 -1.77 21.04
N VAL A 87 14.99 -2.25 22.16
CA VAL A 87 15.61 -3.23 23.05
C VAL A 87 14.65 -4.41 23.21
N ASP A 88 15.18 -5.61 23.31
CA ASP A 88 14.36 -6.82 23.53
C ASP A 88 13.40 -6.62 24.71
N ARG A 89 12.13 -6.97 24.50
CA ARG A 89 11.08 -6.90 25.53
C ARG A 89 10.03 -8.03 25.33
N PRO A 90 9.30 -8.42 26.37
CA PRO A 90 8.21 -9.38 26.24
C PRO A 90 7.15 -8.90 25.24
N ALA A 91 6.72 -9.76 24.32
CA ALA A 91 5.62 -9.54 23.40
C ALA A 91 4.92 -10.87 23.08
N LYS A 92 3.64 -10.81 22.65
CA LYS A 92 2.90 -11.99 22.19
C LYS A 92 3.54 -12.64 20.96
N ASP A 93 3.97 -11.83 20.02
CA ASP A 93 4.75 -12.26 18.87
C ASP A 93 6.23 -12.22 19.27
N LEU A 94 6.85 -13.40 19.39
CA LEU A 94 8.24 -13.53 19.81
C LEU A 94 9.23 -12.88 18.84
N ARG A 95 8.89 -12.76 17.57
CA ARG A 95 9.72 -12.02 16.59
C ARG A 95 9.69 -10.53 16.87
N ARG A 96 8.51 -9.97 17.20
CA ARG A 96 8.36 -8.55 17.58
C ARG A 96 8.90 -8.23 18.98
N ALA A 97 9.25 -9.23 19.77
CA ALA A 97 9.92 -9.07 21.04
C ALA A 97 11.40 -8.68 20.89
N ARG A 98 11.98 -8.91 19.72
CA ARG A 98 13.40 -8.70 19.44
C ARG A 98 13.67 -7.26 18.99
N SER A 99 14.87 -6.79 19.34
CA SER A 99 15.37 -5.47 18.93
C SER A 99 15.36 -5.29 17.42
N ALA A 100 14.82 -4.16 16.97
CA ALA A 100 14.81 -3.77 15.56
C ALA A 100 16.11 -3.11 15.09
N LEU A 101 17.01 -2.77 16.01
CA LEU A 101 18.26 -2.07 15.66
C LEU A 101 19.20 -2.88 14.79
N ASN A 102 19.16 -4.22 14.89
CA ASN A 102 20.12 -5.10 14.28
C ASN A 102 19.50 -6.44 13.87
N SER A 103 18.24 -6.44 13.46
CA SER A 103 17.53 -7.66 13.10
C SER A 103 16.62 -7.48 11.89
N LEU A 104 16.58 -8.48 11.04
CA LEU A 104 15.49 -8.69 10.09
C LEU A 104 14.35 -9.38 10.83
N ILE A 105 13.17 -8.77 10.86
CA ILE A 105 12.02 -9.28 11.62
C ILE A 105 10.88 -9.63 10.67
N PRO A 106 10.73 -10.92 10.27
CA PRO A 106 9.56 -11.36 9.52
C PRO A 106 8.30 -11.21 10.36
N THR A 107 7.24 -10.66 9.78
CA THR A 107 5.95 -10.46 10.44
C THR A 107 4.81 -10.43 9.42
N THR A 108 3.59 -10.33 9.90
CA THR A 108 2.41 -10.26 9.04
C THR A 108 2.23 -8.87 8.44
N THR A 109 1.59 -8.81 7.27
CA THR A 109 1.01 -7.61 6.69
C THR A 109 -0.46 -7.87 6.34
N GLY A 110 -1.32 -6.88 6.54
CA GLY A 110 -2.72 -6.95 6.12
C GLY A 110 -2.95 -6.38 4.73
N SER A 111 -1.90 -5.93 4.04
CA SER A 111 -2.06 -5.18 2.79
C SER A 111 -2.57 -6.04 1.64
N ALA A 112 -2.14 -7.31 1.53
CA ALA A 112 -2.67 -8.23 0.52
C ALA A 112 -4.18 -8.46 0.70
N THR A 113 -4.62 -8.69 1.95
CA THR A 113 -6.05 -8.81 2.28
C THR A 113 -6.80 -7.50 2.01
N ALA A 114 -6.20 -6.34 2.31
CA ALA A 114 -6.84 -5.05 2.06
C ALA A 114 -7.11 -4.80 0.56
N ILE A 115 -6.24 -5.29 -0.32
CA ILE A 115 -6.47 -5.22 -1.78
C ILE A 115 -7.72 -5.99 -2.19
N THR A 116 -8.05 -7.09 -1.52
CA THR A 116 -9.25 -7.88 -1.86
C THR A 116 -10.57 -7.19 -1.47
N LEU A 117 -10.51 -6.10 -0.70
CA LEU A 117 -11.68 -5.24 -0.48
C LEU A 117 -11.92 -4.32 -1.68
N ILE A 118 -10.88 -4.00 -2.47
CA ILE A 118 -10.97 -3.20 -3.70
C ILE A 118 -11.25 -4.10 -4.90
N TYR A 119 -10.59 -5.25 -4.96
CA TYR A 119 -10.72 -6.26 -6.01
C TYR A 119 -11.17 -7.60 -5.39
N PRO A 120 -12.48 -7.78 -5.14
CA PRO A 120 -13.02 -8.97 -4.45
C PRO A 120 -12.71 -10.30 -5.15
N GLU A 121 -12.52 -10.27 -6.46
CA GLU A 121 -12.13 -11.43 -7.27
C GLU A 121 -10.74 -11.96 -6.95
N LEU A 122 -9.90 -11.17 -6.30
CA LEU A 122 -8.58 -11.59 -5.82
C LEU A 122 -8.60 -12.21 -4.42
N THR A 123 -9.78 -12.37 -3.82
CA THR A 123 -9.92 -13.01 -2.51
C THR A 123 -9.38 -14.44 -2.52
N GLY A 124 -8.46 -14.73 -1.58
CA GLY A 124 -7.76 -16.02 -1.51
C GLY A 124 -6.69 -16.22 -2.59
N ARG A 125 -6.44 -15.23 -3.45
CA ARG A 125 -5.43 -15.30 -4.52
C ARG A 125 -4.21 -14.42 -4.25
N LEU A 126 -4.29 -13.49 -3.30
CA LEU A 126 -3.18 -12.66 -2.85
C LEU A 126 -2.90 -12.91 -1.37
N ASP A 127 -1.64 -13.10 -1.05
CA ASP A 127 -1.15 -13.19 0.33
C ASP A 127 0.22 -12.52 0.45
N GLY A 128 0.70 -12.31 1.67
CA GLY A 128 1.98 -11.65 1.83
C GLY A 128 2.50 -11.54 3.26
N HIS A 129 3.76 -11.13 3.32
CA HIS A 129 4.49 -10.92 4.56
C HIS A 129 5.14 -9.54 4.60
N ALA A 130 5.53 -9.11 5.79
CA ALA A 130 6.44 -8.00 5.98
C ALA A 130 7.76 -8.51 6.57
N VAL A 131 8.87 -7.93 6.16
CA VAL A 131 10.15 -8.08 6.82
C VAL A 131 10.58 -6.69 7.30
N ARG A 132 10.59 -6.48 8.61
CA ARG A 132 11.12 -5.23 9.18
C ARG A 132 12.63 -5.24 9.10
N VAL A 133 13.17 -4.10 8.69
CA VAL A 133 14.62 -3.89 8.51
C VAL A 133 15.05 -2.68 9.34
N PRO A 134 16.31 -2.62 9.80
CA PRO A 134 16.83 -1.53 10.63
C PRO A 134 17.09 -0.24 9.82
N LEU A 135 16.06 0.25 9.16
CA LEU A 135 16.02 1.55 8.46
C LEU A 135 14.99 2.45 9.12
N LEU A 136 15.21 3.75 9.05
CA LEU A 136 14.34 4.74 9.67
C LEU A 136 13.24 5.24 8.74
N ASN A 137 13.44 5.17 7.43
CA ASN A 137 12.46 5.60 6.44
C ASN A 137 12.72 4.95 5.08
N ALA A 138 11.70 4.98 4.24
CA ALA A 138 11.58 4.36 2.94
C ALA A 138 11.57 2.83 2.97
N SER A 139 10.59 2.28 2.31
CA SER A 139 10.28 0.86 2.26
C SER A 139 10.16 0.38 0.82
N LEU A 140 10.25 -0.92 0.62
CA LEU A 140 10.15 -1.56 -0.68
C LEU A 140 9.11 -2.67 -0.65
N THR A 141 8.17 -2.67 -1.58
CA THR A 141 7.27 -3.81 -1.80
C THR A 141 7.77 -4.65 -2.98
N ASP A 142 8.08 -5.90 -2.72
CA ASP A 142 8.38 -6.94 -3.70
C ASP A 142 7.08 -7.67 -4.06
N CYS A 143 6.61 -7.49 -5.28
CA CYS A 143 5.39 -8.08 -5.80
C CYS A 143 5.73 -9.17 -6.81
N VAL A 144 5.18 -10.37 -6.61
CA VAL A 144 5.28 -11.48 -7.56
C VAL A 144 3.87 -11.93 -7.91
N PHE A 145 3.51 -11.81 -9.20
CA PHE A 145 2.16 -12.12 -9.68
C PHE A 145 2.24 -13.11 -10.84
N GLU A 146 1.37 -14.11 -10.82
CA GLU A 146 1.06 -14.93 -11.99
C GLU A 146 -0.05 -14.24 -12.77
N MET A 147 0.22 -13.90 -14.03
CA MET A 147 -0.71 -13.19 -14.90
C MET A 147 -1.66 -14.14 -15.62
N VAL A 148 -2.79 -13.63 -16.07
CA VAL A 148 -3.80 -14.42 -16.78
C VAL A 148 -3.34 -14.76 -18.21
N ARG A 149 -2.53 -13.89 -18.82
CA ARG A 149 -1.95 -14.05 -20.15
C ARG A 149 -0.44 -13.76 -20.15
N GLU A 150 0.21 -14.15 -21.22
CA GLU A 150 1.61 -13.81 -21.48
C GLU A 150 1.79 -12.29 -21.60
N THR A 151 2.95 -11.83 -21.14
CA THR A 151 3.37 -10.43 -21.17
C THR A 151 4.91 -10.37 -21.29
N SER A 152 5.46 -9.17 -21.39
CA SER A 152 6.90 -8.91 -21.41
C SER A 152 7.28 -7.78 -20.45
N VAL A 153 8.58 -7.65 -20.17
CA VAL A 153 9.12 -6.55 -19.34
C VAL A 153 8.77 -5.20 -19.96
N GLU A 154 8.85 -5.10 -21.28
CA GLU A 154 8.56 -3.86 -22.02
C GLU A 154 7.08 -3.47 -21.89
N GLU A 155 6.16 -4.44 -22.02
CA GLU A 155 4.72 -4.20 -21.85
C GLU A 155 4.41 -3.78 -20.42
N VAL A 156 4.90 -4.49 -19.42
CA VAL A 156 4.70 -4.18 -18.00
C VAL A 156 5.19 -2.77 -17.67
N ASN A 157 6.41 -2.44 -18.11
CA ASN A 157 6.99 -1.13 -17.86
C ASN A 157 6.24 -0.02 -18.60
N ALA A 158 5.80 -0.25 -19.83
CA ALA A 158 4.99 0.72 -20.59
C ALA A 158 3.65 1.00 -19.90
N LEU A 159 2.99 -0.01 -19.35
CA LEU A 159 1.74 0.15 -18.59
C LEU A 159 1.95 1.02 -17.34
N PHE A 160 3.01 0.77 -16.58
CA PHE A 160 3.33 1.59 -15.40
C PHE A 160 3.68 3.03 -15.77
N GLN A 161 4.50 3.22 -16.81
CA GLN A 161 4.84 4.57 -17.26
C GLN A 161 3.60 5.35 -17.71
N ALA A 162 2.75 4.73 -18.52
CA ALA A 162 1.50 5.36 -18.97
C ALA A 162 0.57 5.71 -17.82
N ALA A 163 0.48 4.87 -16.79
CA ALA A 163 -0.33 5.15 -15.61
C ALA A 163 0.27 6.30 -14.77
N ALA A 164 1.59 6.33 -14.60
CA ALA A 164 2.30 7.37 -13.85
C ALA A 164 2.20 8.74 -14.54
N ASP A 165 2.25 8.77 -15.86
CA ASP A 165 2.12 10.01 -16.66
C ASP A 165 0.64 10.45 -16.84
N GLY A 166 -0.31 9.56 -16.56
CA GLY A 166 -1.74 9.74 -16.80
C GLY A 166 -2.60 9.63 -15.56
N LEU A 167 -3.42 8.57 -15.52
CA LEU A 167 -4.47 8.36 -14.51
C LEU A 167 -3.98 8.41 -13.05
N LEU A 168 -2.75 7.97 -12.80
CA LEU A 168 -2.15 7.91 -11.47
C LEU A 168 -1.04 8.95 -11.27
N ALA A 169 -1.05 10.03 -12.06
CA ALA A 169 -0.08 11.13 -11.91
C ALA A 169 -0.09 11.68 -10.46
N GLY A 170 1.09 11.79 -9.85
CA GLY A 170 1.25 12.20 -8.46
C GLY A 170 0.97 11.12 -7.40
N ILE A 171 0.41 9.97 -7.81
CA ILE A 171 0.14 8.80 -6.96
C ILE A 171 1.17 7.69 -7.22
N LEU A 172 1.35 7.33 -8.50
CA LEU A 172 2.33 6.37 -8.96
C LEU A 172 3.51 7.10 -9.61
N GLY A 173 4.72 6.64 -9.34
CA GLY A 173 5.92 7.03 -10.04
C GLY A 173 6.49 5.87 -10.84
N TYR A 174 7.30 6.22 -11.83
CA TYR A 174 8.06 5.28 -12.66
C TYR A 174 9.50 5.75 -12.71
N GLU A 175 10.44 4.95 -12.21
CA GLU A 175 11.85 5.31 -12.08
C GLU A 175 12.73 4.39 -12.91
N THR A 176 13.60 4.99 -13.69
CA THR A 176 14.54 4.27 -14.59
C THR A 176 15.99 4.33 -14.10
N ARG A 177 16.29 5.17 -13.11
CA ARG A 177 17.62 5.28 -12.53
C ARG A 177 17.85 4.19 -11.47
N PRO A 178 19.09 3.75 -11.25
CA PRO A 178 19.42 2.75 -10.23
C PRO A 178 19.51 3.40 -8.84
N LEU A 179 18.36 3.70 -8.24
CA LEU A 179 18.22 4.37 -6.95
C LEU A 179 18.02 3.36 -5.81
N VAL A 180 18.18 3.82 -4.58
CA VAL A 180 18.04 3.03 -3.35
C VAL A 180 17.09 3.73 -2.36
N SER A 181 16.75 3.07 -1.26
CA SER A 181 15.75 3.55 -0.30
C SER A 181 15.97 5.01 0.17
N ALA A 182 17.22 5.42 0.38
CA ALA A 182 17.55 6.78 0.83
C ALA A 182 17.12 7.87 -0.16
N ASP A 183 17.09 7.56 -1.46
CA ASP A 183 16.72 8.50 -2.52
C ASP A 183 15.21 8.76 -2.57
N TYR A 184 14.41 7.91 -1.93
CA TYR A 184 12.95 8.03 -1.89
C TYR A 184 12.44 8.66 -0.60
N THR A 185 13.32 9.06 0.29
CA THR A 185 12.94 9.81 1.50
C THR A 185 12.31 11.15 1.12
N ASN A 186 11.15 11.44 1.71
CA ASN A 186 10.28 12.59 1.41
C ASN A 186 9.58 12.53 0.03
N ASP A 187 9.56 11.39 -0.64
CA ASP A 187 8.73 11.23 -1.82
C ASP A 187 7.23 11.19 -1.43
N THR A 188 6.43 12.02 -2.07
CA THR A 188 5.02 12.21 -1.75
C THR A 188 4.10 11.21 -2.46
N ARG A 189 4.63 10.44 -3.41
CA ARG A 189 3.88 9.43 -4.16
C ARG A 189 3.64 8.19 -3.31
N SER A 190 2.57 7.48 -3.61
CA SER A 190 2.19 6.25 -2.90
C SER A 190 3.08 5.07 -3.25
N ALA A 191 3.54 4.99 -4.50
CA ALA A 191 4.38 3.94 -5.01
C ALA A 191 5.27 4.48 -6.13
N ILE A 192 6.52 4.03 -6.20
CA ILE A 192 7.43 4.33 -7.30
C ILE A 192 7.95 3.00 -7.85
N VAL A 193 7.55 2.64 -9.06
CA VAL A 193 7.99 1.41 -9.72
C VAL A 193 9.45 1.53 -10.10
N ASP A 194 10.25 0.56 -9.70
CA ASP A 194 11.65 0.39 -10.08
C ASP A 194 11.70 -0.37 -11.42
N ALA A 195 11.70 0.38 -12.51
CA ALA A 195 11.62 -0.19 -13.86
C ALA A 195 12.82 -1.11 -14.20
N PRO A 196 14.06 -0.80 -13.80
CA PRO A 196 15.19 -1.69 -14.04
C PRO A 196 15.07 -3.07 -13.36
N SER A 197 14.30 -3.16 -12.29
CA SER A 197 14.10 -4.40 -11.51
C SER A 197 12.88 -5.22 -11.96
N THR A 198 12.12 -4.76 -12.95
CA THR A 198 10.99 -5.53 -13.51
C THR A 198 11.48 -6.82 -14.17
N MET A 199 10.85 -7.95 -13.81
CA MET A 199 11.15 -9.24 -14.42
C MET A 199 9.89 -9.94 -14.88
N VAL A 200 9.99 -10.67 -15.99
CA VAL A 200 8.95 -11.60 -16.48
C VAL A 200 9.59 -12.96 -16.69
N THR A 201 9.13 -13.96 -15.96
CA THR A 201 9.64 -15.32 -16.02
C THR A 201 8.57 -16.24 -16.62
N GLY A 202 8.96 -17.08 -17.58
CA GLY A 202 8.04 -18.03 -18.23
C GLY A 202 6.89 -17.36 -18.98
N GLY A 203 7.00 -16.06 -19.28
CA GLY A 203 5.98 -15.28 -20.00
C GLY A 203 4.82 -14.81 -19.15
N THR A 204 4.55 -15.40 -17.99
CA THR A 204 3.37 -15.09 -17.18
C THR A 204 3.67 -14.68 -15.75
N GLN A 205 4.83 -15.03 -15.18
CA GLN A 205 5.19 -14.59 -13.84
C GLN A 205 5.87 -13.22 -13.87
N VAL A 206 5.19 -12.21 -13.39
CA VAL A 206 5.68 -10.83 -13.30
C VAL A 206 6.19 -10.56 -11.90
N LYS A 207 7.41 -10.01 -11.81
CA LYS A 207 7.97 -9.48 -10.56
C LYS A 207 8.23 -7.99 -10.71
N VAL A 208 7.75 -7.21 -9.73
CA VAL A 208 7.86 -5.74 -9.70
C VAL A 208 8.31 -5.29 -8.32
N TYR A 209 9.26 -4.38 -8.28
CA TYR A 209 9.60 -3.62 -7.08
C TYR A 209 8.90 -2.26 -7.10
N ALA A 210 8.32 -1.89 -5.97
CA ALA A 210 7.74 -0.58 -5.76
C ALA A 210 8.26 0.04 -4.46
N TRP A 211 8.94 1.16 -4.59
CA TRP A 211 9.44 1.99 -3.49
C TRP A 211 8.34 2.87 -2.94
N TYR A 212 8.41 3.21 -1.67
CA TYR A 212 7.53 4.19 -1.04
C TYR A 212 8.12 4.77 0.24
N ASP A 213 7.93 6.06 0.45
CA ASP A 213 8.11 6.66 1.76
C ASP A 213 6.83 6.39 2.58
N ASN A 214 6.93 5.50 3.56
CA ASN A 214 5.78 5.06 4.35
C ASN A 214 5.23 6.14 5.28
N GLU A 215 5.96 7.24 5.50
CA GLU A 215 5.53 8.40 6.28
C GLU A 215 5.00 9.49 5.35
N MET A 216 5.84 10.05 4.48
CA MET A 216 5.49 11.18 3.63
C MET A 216 4.43 10.82 2.58
N GLY A 217 4.60 9.71 1.86
CA GLY A 217 3.61 9.24 0.89
C GLY A 217 2.25 8.99 1.54
N TYR A 218 2.24 8.36 2.73
CA TYR A 218 1.01 8.12 3.47
C TYR A 218 0.35 9.41 3.97
N ALA A 219 1.15 10.35 4.51
CA ALA A 219 0.63 11.63 5.00
C ALA A 219 -0.07 12.42 3.87
N HIS A 220 0.52 12.43 2.67
CA HIS A 220 -0.11 13.06 1.50
C HIS A 220 -1.42 12.38 1.12
N ARG A 221 -1.49 11.06 1.11
CA ARG A 221 -2.75 10.33 0.85
C ARG A 221 -3.82 10.62 1.91
N LEU A 222 -3.43 10.73 3.16
CA LEU A 222 -4.36 11.13 4.23
C LEU A 222 -4.93 12.53 4.01
N VAL A 223 -4.09 13.47 3.55
CA VAL A 223 -4.54 14.83 3.20
C VAL A 223 -5.47 14.80 1.99
N ASP A 224 -5.14 14.05 0.93
CA ASP A 224 -6.00 13.93 -0.25
C ASP A 224 -7.39 13.36 0.12
N VAL A 225 -7.42 12.32 0.96
CA VAL A 225 -8.69 11.77 1.48
C VAL A 225 -9.44 12.81 2.31
N ALA A 226 -8.77 13.56 3.18
CA ALA A 226 -9.40 14.59 4.00
C ALA A 226 -9.97 15.72 3.14
N LEU A 227 -9.25 16.17 2.11
CA LEU A 227 -9.73 17.18 1.16
C LEU A 227 -10.92 16.66 0.34
N MET A 228 -10.87 15.42 -0.13
CA MET A 228 -11.96 14.81 -0.87
C MET A 228 -13.25 14.78 -0.05
N VAL A 229 -13.21 14.28 1.19
CA VAL A 229 -14.41 14.18 2.03
C VAL A 229 -14.87 15.54 2.58
N GLY A 230 -13.98 16.53 2.66
CA GLY A 230 -14.31 17.90 3.07
C GLY A 230 -14.87 18.76 1.94
N ALA A 231 -14.73 18.36 0.69
CA ALA A 231 -15.27 19.07 -0.48
C ALA A 231 -16.75 18.72 -0.74
N ASP A 232 -17.24 17.60 -0.19
CA ASP A 232 -18.65 17.20 -0.24
C ASP A 232 -19.34 17.65 1.07
N PRO A 233 -20.13 18.74 1.05
CA PRO A 233 -20.81 19.28 2.22
C PRO A 233 -21.99 18.43 2.71
#